data_309c6d5074751fb363e5ee10a54a6251
#
_entry.id   309c6d5074751fb363e5ee10a54a6251
#
_cell.length_a   1.000
_cell.length_b   1.000
_cell.length_c   1.000
_cell.angle_alpha   90.00
_cell.angle_beta   90.00
_cell.angle_gamma   90.00
#
_symmetry.space_group_name_H-M   'P 1'
#
loop_
_entity.id
_entity.type
_entity.pdbx_description
1 polymer ?
#
loop_
_entity_poly.entity_id
_entity_poly.type
_entity_poly.pdbx_seq_one_letter_code
_entity_poly.pdbx_strand_id
1 'polypeptide(L)'
;MKEITLQEMLSTIIGELRKNGRWGTAHIYQSTLNVFSVFNNYQNLHLRKLNSVVLKRFEMYLRQRDCSWNTVSTYMKVIRSAYNRAVDLRCVRYTPRLFEHVYTGTKADKKRALEASDIGTLVRGTEMDLSKRIPSSSLQKAKMLFVFMFMMRGLPFVDLAFL
;
A
#
# COMPACT_ATOMS: atom_id res chain seq x y z
N MET A 1 15.86 29.31 -6.28
CA MET A 1 15.18 28.02 -6.16
C MET A 1 14.42 28.00 -4.84
N LYS A 2 13.12 27.79 -4.87
CA LYS A 2 12.29 27.76 -3.65
C LYS A 2 12.71 26.57 -2.79
N GLU A 3 13.08 26.80 -1.55
CA GLU A 3 13.38 25.72 -0.63
C GLU A 3 12.09 25.05 -0.21
N ILE A 4 11.98 23.75 -0.46
CA ILE A 4 10.79 22.96 -0.12
C ILE A 4 11.19 21.81 0.80
N THR A 5 10.35 21.53 1.78
CA THR A 5 10.53 20.40 2.69
C THR A 5 9.79 19.16 2.22
N LEU A 6 10.19 17.99 2.70
CA LEU A 6 9.49 16.74 2.40
C LEU A 6 8.05 16.79 2.91
N GLN A 7 7.83 17.38 4.08
CA GLN A 7 6.51 17.51 4.71
C GLN A 7 5.57 18.40 3.87
N GLU A 8 6.06 19.53 3.37
CA GLU A 8 5.28 20.41 2.48
C GLU A 8 4.93 19.73 1.18
N MET A 9 5.88 19.02 0.56
CA MET A 9 5.64 18.29 -0.68
C MET A 9 4.60 17.19 -0.48
N LEU A 10 4.71 16.37 0.58
CA LEU A 10 3.73 15.35 0.91
C LEU A 10 2.35 15.95 1.17
N SER A 11 2.26 17.05 1.93
CA SER A 11 1.00 17.74 2.22
C SER A 11 0.33 18.26 0.94
N THR A 12 1.10 18.81 0.02
CA THR A 12 0.61 19.26 -1.30
C THR A 12 0.01 18.09 -2.08
N ILE A 13 0.74 16.96 -2.17
CA ILE A 13 0.27 15.75 -2.88
C ILE A 13 -1.00 15.20 -2.23
N ILE A 14 -1.06 15.16 -0.88
CA ILE A 14 -2.25 14.71 -0.14
C ILE A 14 -3.46 15.57 -0.49
N GLY A 15 -3.29 16.89 -0.52
CA GLY A 15 -4.37 17.82 -0.88
C GLY A 15 -4.91 17.58 -2.28
N GLU A 16 -4.03 17.36 -3.26
CA GLU A 16 -4.42 17.06 -4.64
C GLU A 16 -5.11 15.69 -4.77
N LEU A 17 -4.58 14.66 -4.08
CA LEU A 17 -5.19 13.33 -4.09
C LEU A 17 -6.62 13.36 -3.52
N ARG A 18 -6.84 14.12 -2.43
CA ARG A 18 -8.18 14.30 -1.84
C ARG A 18 -9.12 15.02 -2.79
N LYS A 19 -8.66 16.10 -3.43
CA LYS A 19 -9.47 16.84 -4.43
C LYS A 19 -9.89 15.96 -5.61
N ASN A 20 -9.04 14.99 -5.98
CA ASN A 20 -9.29 14.04 -7.07
C ASN A 20 -10.04 12.77 -6.61
N GLY A 21 -10.60 12.73 -5.39
CA GLY A 21 -11.34 11.59 -4.85
C GLY A 21 -10.49 10.36 -4.53
N ARG A 22 -9.15 10.45 -4.60
CA ARG A 22 -8.23 9.31 -4.37
C ARG A 22 -7.91 9.14 -2.88
N TRP A 23 -8.94 8.97 -2.07
CA TRP A 23 -8.87 8.92 -0.60
C TRP A 23 -7.94 7.84 -0.06
N GLY A 24 -7.98 6.61 -0.64
CA GLY A 24 -7.12 5.51 -0.21
C GLY A 24 -5.63 5.82 -0.40
N THR A 25 -5.26 6.40 -1.56
CA THR A 25 -3.88 6.83 -1.82
C THR A 25 -3.49 7.98 -0.88
N ALA A 26 -4.37 8.98 -0.70
CA ALA A 26 -4.13 10.09 0.20
C ALA A 26 -3.88 9.62 1.65
N HIS A 27 -4.59 8.59 2.10
CA HIS A 27 -4.39 7.99 3.42
C HIS A 27 -2.98 7.40 3.57
N ILE A 28 -2.47 6.69 2.55
CA ILE A 28 -1.11 6.12 2.56
C ILE A 28 -0.06 7.24 2.66
N TYR A 29 -0.22 8.32 1.89
CA TYR A 29 0.67 9.48 1.96
C TYR A 29 0.62 10.17 3.32
N GLN A 30 -0.58 10.32 3.89
CA GLN A 30 -0.76 10.90 5.23
C GLN A 30 -0.09 10.04 6.31
N SER A 31 -0.26 8.72 6.24
CA SER A 31 0.40 7.78 7.17
C SER A 31 1.93 7.89 7.08
N THR A 32 2.47 7.99 5.85
CA THR A 32 3.91 8.18 5.63
C THR A 32 4.39 9.49 6.24
N LEU A 33 3.66 10.59 6.01
CA LEU A 33 3.97 11.92 6.57
C LEU A 33 4.01 11.87 8.10
N ASN A 34 2.99 11.27 8.72
CA ASN A 34 2.89 11.19 10.18
C ASN A 34 4.06 10.40 10.77
N VAL A 35 4.36 9.22 10.21
CA VAL A 35 5.45 8.37 10.70
C VAL A 35 6.81 9.01 10.46
N PHE A 36 7.02 9.66 9.33
CA PHE A 36 8.27 10.37 9.04
C PHE A 36 8.45 11.59 9.96
N SER A 37 7.38 12.32 10.27
CA SER A 37 7.43 13.45 11.20
C SER A 37 7.86 13.02 12.60
N VAL A 38 7.32 11.90 13.11
CA VAL A 38 7.77 11.33 14.40
C VAL A 38 9.22 10.92 14.34
N PHE A 39 9.66 10.22 13.28
CA PHE A 39 11.06 9.83 13.07
C PHE A 39 12.00 11.04 13.09
N ASN A 40 11.62 12.15 12.51
CA ASN A 40 12.41 13.36 12.41
C ASN A 40 12.13 14.37 13.55
N ASN A 41 11.56 13.91 14.68
CA ASN A 41 11.22 14.73 15.85
C ASN A 41 10.39 15.97 15.49
N TYR A 42 9.44 15.83 14.56
CA TYR A 42 8.59 16.90 14.02
C TYR A 42 9.34 18.06 13.36
N GLN A 43 10.63 17.90 13.12
CA GLN A 43 11.41 18.88 12.37
C GLN A 43 11.18 18.73 10.86
N ASN A 44 11.10 19.84 10.15
CA ASN A 44 10.96 19.82 8.70
C ASN A 44 12.30 19.46 8.04
N LEU A 45 12.29 18.46 7.17
CA LEU A 45 13.45 18.05 6.41
C LEU A 45 13.42 18.71 5.03
N HIS A 46 14.37 19.60 4.75
CA HIS A 46 14.58 20.12 3.40
C HIS A 46 14.92 18.98 2.43
N LEU A 47 14.23 18.89 1.31
CA LEU A 47 14.46 17.83 0.33
C LEU A 47 15.89 17.78 -0.22
N ARG A 48 16.60 18.91 -0.23
CA ARG A 48 18.04 18.96 -0.55
C ARG A 48 18.92 18.21 0.44
N LYS A 49 18.48 18.06 1.67
CA LYS A 49 19.19 17.31 2.73
C LYS A 49 18.82 15.83 2.77
N LEU A 50 17.83 15.41 1.95
CA LEU A 50 17.46 14.01 1.83
C LEU A 50 18.60 13.24 1.14
N ASN A 51 19.16 12.28 1.84
CA ASN A 51 20.26 11.45 1.35
C ASN A 51 20.04 9.97 1.73
N SER A 52 20.88 9.09 1.19
CA SER A 52 20.79 7.64 1.43
C SER A 52 20.91 7.26 2.91
N VAL A 53 21.69 8.03 3.70
CA VAL A 53 21.87 7.80 5.14
C VAL A 53 20.56 8.06 5.90
N VAL A 54 19.88 9.16 5.62
CA VAL A 54 18.58 9.50 6.23
C VAL A 54 17.54 8.43 5.88
N LEU A 55 17.50 8.01 4.61
CA LEU A 55 16.57 6.97 4.16
C LEU A 55 16.85 5.63 4.84
N LYS A 56 18.12 5.25 4.99
CA LYS A 56 18.50 4.01 5.68
C LYS A 56 18.18 4.06 7.17
N ARG A 57 18.40 5.19 7.83
CA ARG A 57 17.99 5.39 9.23
C ARG A 57 16.48 5.29 9.39
N PHE A 58 15.70 5.83 8.45
CA PHE A 58 14.25 5.71 8.47
C PHE A 58 13.78 4.26 8.25
N GLU A 59 14.44 3.51 7.35
CA GLU A 59 14.19 2.07 7.17
C GLU A 59 14.41 1.31 8.49
N MET A 60 15.56 1.54 9.13
CA MET A 60 15.88 0.90 10.42
C MET A 60 14.86 1.26 11.50
N TYR A 61 14.46 2.52 11.60
CA TYR A 61 13.42 2.98 12.51
C TYR A 61 12.09 2.25 12.29
N LEU A 62 11.66 2.09 11.04
CA LEU A 62 10.44 1.34 10.71
C LEU A 62 10.55 -0.14 11.12
N ARG A 63 11.71 -0.75 10.90
CA ARG A 63 11.96 -2.14 11.30
C ARG A 63 11.98 -2.33 12.82
N GLN A 64 12.53 -1.39 13.56
CA GLN A 64 12.49 -1.39 15.03
C GLN A 64 11.05 -1.29 15.59
N ARG A 65 10.12 -0.76 14.80
CA ARG A 65 8.68 -0.71 15.12
C ARG A 65 7.90 -1.90 14.55
N ASP A 66 8.55 -3.00 14.24
CA ASP A 66 7.97 -4.22 13.69
C ASP A 66 7.16 -4.04 12.40
N CYS A 67 7.39 -2.95 11.65
CA CYS A 67 6.76 -2.77 10.37
C CYS A 67 7.17 -3.89 9.40
N SER A 68 6.20 -4.46 8.69
CA SER A 68 6.47 -5.45 7.64
C SER A 68 7.33 -4.85 6.52
N TRP A 69 8.07 -5.67 5.78
CA TRP A 69 8.85 -5.22 4.62
C TRP A 69 7.98 -4.55 3.56
N ASN A 70 6.73 -4.99 3.39
CA ASN A 70 5.79 -4.35 2.47
C ASN A 70 5.38 -2.96 2.93
N THR A 71 5.22 -2.76 4.24
CA THR A 71 4.97 -1.43 4.83
C THR A 71 6.17 -0.51 4.62
N VAL A 72 7.38 -0.99 4.91
CA VAL A 72 8.63 -0.25 4.67
C VAL A 72 8.74 0.17 3.21
N SER A 73 8.54 -0.79 2.28
CA SER A 73 8.55 -0.51 0.84
C SER A 73 7.52 0.55 0.44
N THR A 74 6.31 0.48 0.99
CA THR A 74 5.25 1.45 0.71
C THR A 74 5.67 2.85 1.10
N TYR A 75 6.19 3.04 2.31
CA TYR A 75 6.64 4.35 2.78
C TYR A 75 7.83 4.87 1.98
N MET A 76 8.79 4.00 1.64
CA MET A 76 9.92 4.38 0.78
C MET A 76 9.49 4.81 -0.62
N LYS A 77 8.50 4.11 -1.22
CA LYS A 77 7.92 4.48 -2.53
C LYS A 77 7.20 5.82 -2.48
N VAL A 78 6.50 6.13 -1.39
CA VAL A 78 5.84 7.43 -1.20
C VAL A 78 6.87 8.54 -1.11
N ILE A 79 7.94 8.37 -0.32
CA ILE A 79 9.02 9.37 -0.22
C ILE A 79 9.71 9.54 -1.58
N ARG A 80 9.98 8.46 -2.32
CA ARG A 80 10.54 8.51 -3.67
C ARG A 80 9.64 9.31 -4.62
N SER A 81 8.32 9.07 -4.57
CA SER A 81 7.36 9.80 -5.41
C SER A 81 7.37 11.30 -5.11
N ALA A 82 7.38 11.68 -3.83
CA ALA A 82 7.46 13.09 -3.43
C ALA A 82 8.79 13.74 -3.85
N TYR A 83 9.91 13.01 -3.71
CA TYR A 83 11.22 13.48 -4.16
C TYR A 83 11.27 13.69 -5.68
N ASN A 84 10.84 12.69 -6.46
CA ASN A 84 10.83 12.80 -7.92
C ASN A 84 9.98 13.98 -8.40
N ARG A 85 8.80 14.18 -7.79
CA ARG A 85 7.97 15.34 -8.09
C ARG A 85 8.68 16.68 -7.79
N ALA A 86 9.44 16.76 -6.71
CA ALA A 86 10.23 17.96 -6.39
C ALA A 86 11.35 18.19 -7.42
N VAL A 87 11.93 17.12 -7.97
CA VAL A 87 12.90 17.20 -9.07
C VAL A 87 12.21 17.69 -10.35
N ASP A 88 11.06 17.15 -10.72
CA ASP A 88 10.29 17.55 -11.90
C ASP A 88 9.89 19.03 -11.83
N LEU A 89 9.54 19.52 -10.63
CA LEU A 89 9.25 20.93 -10.36
C LEU A 89 10.50 21.81 -10.25
N ARG A 90 11.69 21.24 -10.48
CA ARG A 90 12.99 21.92 -10.37
C ARG A 90 13.26 22.57 -8.99
N CYS A 91 12.60 22.07 -7.96
CA CYS A 91 12.84 22.50 -6.56
C CYS A 91 14.13 21.87 -5.99
N VAL A 92 14.50 20.69 -6.46
CA VAL A 92 15.66 19.92 -6.02
C VAL A 92 16.41 19.37 -7.23
N ARG A 93 17.75 19.31 -7.16
CA ARG A 93 18.56 18.64 -8.17
C ARG A 93 18.43 17.12 -8.01
N TYR A 94 18.30 16.38 -9.10
CA TYR A 94 18.28 14.92 -9.10
C TYR A 94 19.59 14.35 -8.53
N THR A 95 19.47 13.42 -7.58
CA THR A 95 20.57 12.65 -7.01
C THR A 95 20.48 11.21 -7.50
N PRO A 96 21.43 10.72 -8.32
CA PRO A 96 21.42 9.34 -8.78
C PRO A 96 21.48 8.37 -7.60
N ARG A 97 20.80 7.22 -7.74
CA ARG A 97 20.87 6.10 -6.78
C ARG A 97 20.45 6.41 -5.34
N LEU A 98 19.74 7.52 -5.11
CA LEU A 98 19.33 7.93 -3.77
C LEU A 98 18.59 6.83 -2.98
N PHE A 99 17.79 6.02 -3.66
CA PHE A 99 16.96 4.95 -3.08
C PHE A 99 17.52 3.53 -3.31
N GLU A 100 18.76 3.39 -3.75
CA GLU A 100 19.34 2.09 -4.12
C GLU A 100 19.50 1.17 -2.92
N HIS A 101 19.87 1.72 -1.76
CA HIS A 101 20.20 0.95 -0.56
C HIS A 101 19.03 0.78 0.41
N VAL A 102 17.80 1.14 0.02
CA VAL A 102 16.59 0.97 0.83
C VAL A 102 15.61 0.01 0.16
N TYR A 103 14.87 -0.71 0.98
CA TYR A 103 13.93 -1.71 0.48
C TYR A 103 12.72 -1.05 -0.18
N THR A 104 12.56 -1.30 -1.46
CA THR A 104 11.40 -0.86 -2.27
C THR A 104 10.74 -2.00 -3.04
N GLY A 105 11.09 -3.24 -2.70
CA GLY A 105 10.55 -4.46 -3.31
C GLY A 105 9.14 -4.80 -2.80
N THR A 106 8.67 -5.98 -3.17
CA THR A 106 7.44 -6.59 -2.66
C THR A 106 7.77 -8.01 -2.25
N LYS A 107 7.44 -8.37 -1.00
CA LYS A 107 7.52 -9.76 -0.52
C LYS A 107 6.13 -10.34 -0.48
N ALA A 108 5.93 -11.45 -1.17
CA ALA A 108 4.75 -12.28 -1.03
C ALA A 108 5.02 -13.30 0.08
N ASP A 109 4.64 -13.00 1.31
CA ASP A 109 4.90 -13.88 2.45
C ASP A 109 4.03 -15.15 2.44
N LYS A 110 2.87 -15.10 1.77
CA LYS A 110 1.97 -16.26 1.61
C LYS A 110 1.27 -16.20 0.25
N LYS A 111 1.31 -17.29 -0.49
CA LYS A 111 0.41 -17.49 -1.62
C LYS A 111 -1.01 -17.64 -1.08
N ARG A 112 -1.92 -16.79 -1.51
CA ARG A 112 -3.35 -16.85 -1.16
C ARG A 112 -4.20 -17.48 -2.25
N ALA A 113 -3.55 -18.00 -3.30
CA ALA A 113 -4.23 -18.73 -4.34
C ALA A 113 -4.75 -20.05 -3.78
N LEU A 114 -6.01 -20.36 -4.06
CA LEU A 114 -6.60 -21.65 -3.77
C LEU A 114 -6.09 -22.67 -4.80
N GLU A 115 -5.90 -23.90 -4.36
CA GLU A 115 -5.59 -25.02 -5.27
C GLU A 115 -6.84 -25.36 -6.12
N ALA A 116 -6.60 -25.96 -7.29
CA ALA A 116 -7.68 -26.32 -8.19
C ALA A 116 -8.70 -27.27 -7.55
N SER A 117 -8.25 -28.15 -6.65
CA SER A 117 -9.10 -29.04 -5.84
C SER A 117 -10.05 -28.27 -4.92
N ASP A 118 -9.55 -27.22 -4.27
CA ASP A 118 -10.35 -26.39 -3.35
C ASP A 118 -11.43 -25.64 -4.13
N ILE A 119 -11.07 -25.09 -5.30
CA ILE A 119 -12.01 -24.43 -6.20
C ILE A 119 -13.05 -25.43 -6.70
N GLY A 120 -12.63 -26.63 -7.11
CA GLY A 120 -13.53 -27.69 -7.53
C GLY A 120 -14.55 -28.08 -6.45
N THR A 121 -14.11 -28.12 -5.19
CA THR A 121 -14.95 -28.37 -4.02
C THR A 121 -15.94 -27.24 -3.79
N LEU A 122 -15.51 -25.99 -3.94
CA LEU A 122 -16.38 -24.82 -3.81
C LEU A 122 -17.42 -24.75 -4.90
N VAL A 123 -17.06 -25.04 -6.16
CA VAL A 123 -17.96 -24.96 -7.32
C VAL A 123 -18.99 -26.11 -7.33
N ARG A 124 -18.55 -27.36 -7.14
CA ARG A 124 -19.42 -28.52 -7.15
C ARG A 124 -20.38 -28.58 -5.96
N GLY A 125 -20.16 -27.76 -4.95
CA GLY A 125 -20.94 -27.84 -3.73
C GLY A 125 -20.78 -29.21 -3.11
N THR A 126 -19.78 -29.39 -2.26
CA THR A 126 -19.76 -30.63 -1.47
C THR A 126 -21.15 -30.84 -0.93
N GLU A 127 -21.70 -32.03 -1.11
CA GLU A 127 -22.71 -32.57 -0.22
C GLU A 127 -22.08 -32.54 1.16
N MET A 128 -22.20 -31.39 1.79
CA MET A 128 -21.77 -31.22 3.17
C MET A 128 -22.66 -32.20 3.93
N ASP A 129 -22.00 -33.14 4.57
CA ASP A 129 -22.55 -33.98 5.58
C ASP A 129 -23.54 -33.15 6.43
N LEU A 130 -24.80 -33.20 6.10
CA LEU A 130 -25.89 -32.39 6.68
C LEU A 130 -26.05 -32.64 8.19
N SER A 131 -25.23 -33.54 8.75
CA SER A 131 -25.19 -33.86 10.18
C SER A 131 -24.43 -32.86 11.02
N LYS A 132 -23.65 -31.89 10.44
CA LYS A 132 -22.66 -31.11 11.20
C LYS A 132 -22.77 -29.59 11.16
N ARG A 133 -23.88 -28.98 10.98
CA ARG A 133 -24.21 -27.52 11.00
C ARG A 133 -24.70 -27.02 9.67
N ILE A 134 -25.94 -26.58 9.65
CA ILE A 134 -26.50 -25.75 8.60
C ILE A 134 -25.64 -24.51 8.45
N PRO A 135 -24.94 -24.28 7.31
CA PRO A 135 -24.15 -23.08 7.15
C PRO A 135 -25.05 -21.84 7.25
N SER A 136 -24.59 -20.82 7.93
CA SER A 136 -25.34 -19.56 8.04
C SER A 136 -25.69 -19.03 6.64
N SER A 137 -26.85 -18.38 6.50
CA SER A 137 -27.26 -17.77 5.23
C SER A 137 -26.17 -16.83 4.65
N SER A 138 -25.40 -16.19 5.52
CA SER A 138 -24.26 -15.34 5.15
C SER A 138 -23.10 -16.12 4.52
N LEU A 139 -22.80 -17.33 5.02
CA LEU A 139 -21.76 -18.19 4.44
C LEU A 139 -22.15 -18.69 3.06
N GLN A 140 -23.42 -19.07 2.87
CA GLN A 140 -23.95 -19.50 1.57
C GLN A 140 -23.88 -18.36 0.55
N LYS A 141 -24.29 -17.13 0.94
CA LYS A 141 -24.16 -15.94 0.09
C LYS A 141 -22.72 -15.66 -0.30
N ALA A 142 -21.80 -15.70 0.67
CA ALA A 142 -20.37 -15.48 0.40
C ALA A 142 -19.81 -16.53 -0.58
N LYS A 143 -20.18 -17.80 -0.44
CA LYS A 143 -19.79 -18.87 -1.36
C LYS A 143 -20.34 -18.61 -2.77
N MET A 144 -21.63 -18.28 -2.90
CA MET A 144 -22.25 -18.01 -4.20
C MET A 144 -21.57 -16.80 -4.90
N LEU A 145 -21.32 -15.73 -4.16
CA LEU A 145 -20.64 -14.55 -4.68
C LEU A 145 -19.21 -14.90 -5.13
N PHE A 146 -18.47 -15.68 -4.34
CA PHE A 146 -17.13 -16.12 -4.70
C PHE A 146 -17.12 -16.95 -5.99
N VAL A 147 -18.00 -17.95 -6.09
CA VAL A 147 -18.14 -18.81 -7.27
C VAL A 147 -18.52 -17.97 -8.50
N PHE A 148 -19.45 -17.05 -8.35
CA PHE A 148 -19.86 -16.16 -9.43
C PHE A 148 -18.68 -15.28 -9.92
N MET A 149 -17.97 -14.63 -9.01
CA MET A 149 -16.79 -13.81 -9.34
C MET A 149 -15.69 -14.66 -10.02
N PHE A 150 -15.49 -15.89 -9.57
CA PHE A 150 -14.54 -16.81 -10.17
C PHE A 150 -14.96 -17.21 -11.62
N MET A 151 -16.22 -17.55 -11.84
CA MET A 151 -16.75 -17.88 -13.17
C MET A 151 -16.71 -16.69 -14.13
N MET A 152 -16.84 -15.47 -13.60
CA MET A 152 -16.66 -14.21 -14.34
C MET A 152 -15.19 -13.83 -14.54
N ARG A 153 -14.27 -14.82 -14.50
CA ARG A 153 -12.81 -14.65 -14.69
C ARG A 153 -12.14 -13.69 -13.72
N GLY A 154 -12.61 -13.67 -12.46
CA GLY A 154 -12.03 -12.85 -11.41
C GLY A 154 -12.59 -11.44 -11.34
N LEU A 155 -13.88 -11.27 -11.65
CA LEU A 155 -14.57 -9.99 -11.46
C LEU A 155 -14.32 -9.47 -10.03
N PRO A 156 -13.81 -8.24 -9.84
CA PRO A 156 -13.63 -7.67 -8.51
C PRO A 156 -14.97 -7.51 -7.79
N PHE A 157 -14.97 -7.71 -6.47
CA PHE A 157 -16.19 -7.55 -5.66
C PHE A 157 -16.81 -6.15 -5.77
N VAL A 158 -15.97 -5.13 -5.93
CA VAL A 158 -16.43 -3.74 -6.13
C VAL A 158 -17.26 -3.63 -7.40
N ASP A 159 -16.79 -4.21 -8.50
CA ASP A 159 -17.52 -4.17 -9.79
C ASP A 159 -18.83 -4.95 -9.70
N LEU A 160 -18.81 -6.10 -8.99
CA LEU A 160 -20.03 -6.87 -8.73
C LEU A 160 -21.08 -6.08 -7.93
N ALA A 161 -20.65 -5.22 -7.01
CA ALA A 161 -21.55 -4.43 -6.17
C ALA A 161 -22.25 -3.30 -6.94
N PHE A 162 -21.79 -2.98 -8.15
CA PHE A 162 -22.38 -1.96 -9.04
C PHE A 162 -23.10 -2.54 -10.26
N LEU A 163 -23.23 -3.87 -10.37
CA LEU A 163 -24.08 -4.55 -11.36
C LEU A 163 -25.51 -4.62 -10.89
#